data_952fa5d77a7afa170afe31c22328cdcf
#
_entry.id   952fa5d77a7afa170afe31c22328cdcf
#
_cell.length_a   1.000
_cell.length_b   1.000
_cell.length_c   1.000
_cell.angle_alpha   90.00
_cell.angle_beta   90.00
_cell.angle_gamma   90.00
#
_symmetry.space_group_name_H-M   'P 1'
#
loop_
_entity.id
_entity.type
_entity.pdbx_description
1 polymer ?
#
loop_
_entity_poly.entity_id
_entity_poly.type
_entity_poly.pdbx_seq_one_letter_code
_entity_poly.pdbx_strand_id
1 'polypeptide(L)'
;IQSNPIFADSKIIMPSTGNSILAIDPSNGKKIWEFDTDSKPARRGLIFYNDNNQSLIFFCSMKSLYSLKAKNGELNSNFGDSGVVKIKKNCSITPVIIKNELIIATFEPALEVYNINTGKLKWKYYLKEKINQRHGGKRYDYSGGNPWGGISADVKRQIVFLTTGNPGVYLQGVNRP
;
A
#
# COMPACT_ATOMS: atom_id res chain seq x y z
N ILE A 1 1.38 16.45 -8.26
CA ILE A 1 0.61 15.41 -7.58
C ILE A 1 0.67 14.16 -8.45
N GLN A 2 1.12 13.02 -7.91
CA GLN A 2 1.27 11.76 -8.64
C GLN A 2 0.27 10.70 -8.17
N SER A 3 -0.80 11.12 -7.50
CA SER A 3 -1.82 10.21 -6.98
C SER A 3 -3.08 10.28 -7.82
N ASN A 4 -3.58 9.13 -8.19
CA ASN A 4 -4.89 9.03 -8.84
C ASN A 4 -5.98 9.14 -7.76
N PRO A 5 -6.98 10.00 -7.94
CA PRO A 5 -8.16 10.00 -7.12
C PRO A 5 -8.95 8.70 -7.36
N ILE A 6 -9.70 8.28 -6.35
CA ILE A 6 -10.68 7.20 -6.48
C ILE A 6 -12.08 7.75 -6.33
N PHE A 7 -13.04 7.15 -7.03
CA PHE A 7 -14.46 7.40 -6.79
C PHE A 7 -14.99 6.29 -5.89
N ALA A 8 -15.47 6.66 -4.72
CA ALA A 8 -15.93 5.73 -3.70
C ALA A 8 -17.03 6.36 -2.85
N ASP A 9 -18.09 5.63 -2.58
CA ASP A 9 -19.20 6.08 -1.72
C ASP A 9 -19.73 7.47 -2.14
N SER A 10 -19.94 7.65 -3.46
CA SER A 10 -20.39 8.90 -4.11
C SER A 10 -19.48 10.11 -3.89
N LYS A 11 -18.21 9.91 -3.59
CA LYS A 11 -17.21 10.94 -3.35
C LYS A 11 -15.97 10.73 -4.21
N ILE A 12 -15.27 11.80 -4.54
CA ILE A 12 -13.89 11.74 -5.04
C ILE A 12 -12.97 11.81 -3.83
N ILE A 13 -12.14 10.78 -3.65
CA ILE A 13 -11.23 10.67 -2.50
C ILE A 13 -9.80 10.63 -3.01
N MET A 14 -8.92 11.43 -2.41
CA MET A 14 -7.55 11.61 -2.88
C MET A 14 -6.62 12.08 -1.76
N PRO A 15 -5.32 11.79 -1.84
CA PRO A 15 -4.33 12.44 -1.01
C PRO A 15 -4.24 13.94 -1.34
N SER A 16 -4.09 14.77 -0.32
CA SER A 16 -3.81 16.19 -0.48
C SER A 16 -2.35 16.45 -0.89
N THR A 17 -2.01 17.70 -1.09
CA THR A 17 -0.60 18.13 -1.25
C THR A 17 0.18 18.09 0.07
N GLY A 18 -0.53 18.11 1.19
CA GLY A 18 0.00 17.99 2.55
C GLY A 18 0.03 16.56 3.08
N ASN A 19 -0.27 16.44 4.35
CA ASN A 19 -0.30 15.15 5.07
C ASN A 19 -1.76 14.74 5.37
N SER A 20 -2.66 14.82 4.39
CA SER A 20 -4.05 14.46 4.59
C SER A 20 -4.65 13.68 3.42
N ILE A 21 -5.78 13.04 3.68
CA ILE A 21 -6.68 12.47 2.70
C ILE A 21 -7.94 13.34 2.66
N LEU A 22 -8.38 13.70 1.47
CA LEU A 22 -9.55 14.53 1.23
C LEU A 22 -10.67 13.72 0.57
N ALA A 23 -11.91 14.00 0.95
CA ALA A 23 -13.08 13.64 0.15
C ALA A 23 -13.81 14.90 -0.28
N ILE A 24 -14.14 14.96 -1.56
CA ILE A 24 -14.85 16.07 -2.17
C ILE A 24 -16.13 15.59 -2.86
N ASP A 25 -17.12 16.46 -2.89
CA ASP A 25 -18.34 16.27 -3.64
C ASP A 25 -18.06 16.42 -5.15
N PRO A 26 -18.31 15.38 -5.97
CA PRO A 26 -18.04 15.45 -7.40
C PRO A 26 -18.92 16.46 -8.15
N SER A 27 -20.06 16.86 -7.58
CA SER A 27 -21.01 17.79 -8.23
C SER A 27 -20.58 19.26 -8.15
N ASN A 28 -19.83 19.63 -7.10
CA ASN A 28 -19.51 21.03 -6.82
C ASN A 28 -18.09 21.27 -6.31
N GLY A 29 -17.28 20.22 -6.11
CA GLY A 29 -15.89 20.29 -5.65
C GLY A 29 -15.72 20.68 -4.17
N LYS A 30 -16.81 20.78 -3.39
CA LYS A 30 -16.71 21.12 -1.96
C LYS A 30 -16.13 19.96 -1.16
N LYS A 31 -15.29 20.30 -0.19
CA LYS A 31 -14.74 19.33 0.76
C LYS A 31 -15.87 18.77 1.64
N ILE A 32 -15.98 17.44 1.68
CA ILE A 32 -16.93 16.70 2.54
C ILE A 32 -16.24 16.37 3.87
N TRP A 33 -15.03 15.79 3.81
CA TRP A 33 -14.21 15.50 4.98
C TRP A 33 -12.72 15.54 4.65
N GLU A 34 -11.91 15.67 5.67
CA GLU A 34 -10.45 15.61 5.61
C GLU A 34 -9.93 14.83 6.81
N PHE A 35 -8.96 13.95 6.57
CA PHE A 35 -8.29 13.18 7.60
C PHE A 35 -6.79 13.45 7.54
N ASP A 36 -6.24 13.94 8.65
CA ASP A 36 -4.81 14.22 8.79
C ASP A 36 -4.03 12.95 9.15
N THR A 37 -2.89 12.75 8.53
CA THR A 37 -1.98 11.63 8.76
C THR A 37 -0.69 12.09 9.42
N ASP A 38 -0.04 11.21 10.19
CA ASP A 38 1.25 11.51 10.86
C ASP A 38 2.36 11.89 9.88
N SER A 39 2.26 11.45 8.63
CA SER A 39 3.25 11.68 7.59
C SER A 39 2.59 11.64 6.21
N LYS A 40 3.31 12.07 5.18
CA LYS A 40 2.78 12.18 3.83
C LYS A 40 2.20 10.84 3.33
N PRO A 41 0.92 10.80 2.92
CA PRO A 41 0.33 9.61 2.32
C PRO A 41 1.07 9.14 1.08
N ALA A 42 0.99 7.85 0.81
CA ALA A 42 1.59 7.27 -0.38
C ALA A 42 1.11 7.95 -1.65
N ARG A 43 2.04 8.40 -2.49
CA ARG A 43 1.75 9.16 -3.70
C ARG A 43 1.03 8.36 -4.79
N ARG A 44 1.01 7.02 -4.67
CA ARG A 44 0.52 6.15 -5.74
C ARG A 44 -0.91 5.68 -5.56
N GLY A 45 -1.55 6.05 -4.45
CA GLY A 45 -3.00 5.93 -4.35
C GLY A 45 -3.54 5.20 -3.14
N LEU A 46 -4.83 5.09 -3.19
CA LEU A 46 -5.73 4.54 -2.21
C LEU A 46 -6.43 3.35 -2.84
N ILE A 47 -6.93 2.41 -2.04
CA ILE A 47 -7.84 1.38 -2.51
C ILE A 47 -9.15 1.44 -1.72
N PHE A 48 -10.26 1.31 -2.43
CA PHE A 48 -11.60 1.22 -1.88
C PHE A 48 -12.02 -0.24 -1.72
N TYR A 49 -12.63 -0.55 -0.62
CA TYR A 49 -13.22 -1.84 -0.31
C TYR A 49 -14.66 -1.67 0.17
N ASN A 50 -15.56 -2.48 -0.38
CA ASN A 50 -16.96 -2.53 0.02
C ASN A 50 -17.42 -3.99 0.03
N ASP A 51 -17.96 -4.43 1.17
CA ASP A 51 -18.50 -5.79 1.36
C ASP A 51 -19.98 -5.80 1.74
N ASN A 52 -20.73 -4.73 1.40
CA ASN A 52 -22.12 -4.47 1.76
C ASN A 52 -22.38 -4.13 3.25
N ASN A 53 -21.42 -4.40 4.14
CA ASN A 53 -21.52 -4.06 5.56
C ASN A 53 -20.70 -2.81 5.89
N GLN A 54 -19.63 -2.58 5.15
CA GLN A 54 -18.70 -1.49 5.41
C GLN A 54 -18.05 -0.99 4.12
N SER A 55 -17.89 0.31 4.03
CA SER A 55 -17.17 0.99 2.96
C SER A 55 -15.88 1.57 3.53
N LEU A 56 -14.75 0.99 3.17
CA LEU A 56 -13.44 1.30 3.72
C LEU A 56 -12.47 1.78 2.65
N ILE A 57 -11.51 2.59 3.08
CA ILE A 57 -10.38 3.04 2.28
C ILE A 57 -9.10 2.62 2.97
N PHE A 58 -8.21 1.99 2.22
CA PHE A 58 -6.89 1.63 2.71
C PHE A 58 -5.80 2.37 1.96
N PHE A 59 -4.79 2.82 2.67
CA PHE A 59 -3.62 3.46 2.09
C PHE A 59 -2.41 3.36 3.03
N CYS A 60 -1.23 3.49 2.44
CA CYS A 60 0.01 3.61 3.21
C CYS A 60 0.39 5.08 3.40
N SER A 61 1.00 5.39 4.53
CA SER A 61 1.71 6.63 4.80
C SER A 61 3.02 6.30 5.50
N MET A 62 4.13 6.34 4.75
CA MET A 62 5.45 5.93 5.23
C MET A 62 5.44 4.54 5.91
N LYS A 63 5.49 4.50 7.24
CA LYS A 63 5.52 3.29 8.07
C LYS A 63 4.17 2.98 8.73
N SER A 64 3.08 3.44 8.14
CA SER A 64 1.74 3.22 8.65
C SER A 64 0.80 2.78 7.52
N LEU A 65 -0.02 1.78 7.81
CA LEU A 65 -1.12 1.33 6.95
C LEU A 65 -2.41 1.72 7.64
N TYR A 66 -3.21 2.52 6.98
CA TYR A 66 -4.45 3.10 7.50
C TYR A 66 -5.68 2.41 6.92
N SER A 67 -6.74 2.36 7.73
CA SER A 67 -8.10 2.02 7.32
C SER A 67 -9.05 3.13 7.77
N LEU A 68 -9.70 3.80 6.80
CA LEU A 68 -10.71 4.82 7.06
C LEU A 68 -12.08 4.35 6.58
N LYS A 69 -13.13 4.82 7.24
CA LYS A 69 -14.50 4.71 6.74
C LYS A 69 -14.68 5.71 5.59
N ALA A 70 -15.07 5.24 4.41
CA ALA A 70 -15.24 6.08 3.22
C ALA A 70 -16.33 7.16 3.42
N LYS A 71 -17.33 6.87 4.27
CA LYS A 71 -18.47 7.76 4.52
C LYS A 71 -18.03 9.10 5.11
N ASN A 72 -17.16 9.09 6.12
CA ASN A 72 -16.86 10.27 6.95
C ASN A 72 -15.39 10.51 7.24
N GLY A 73 -14.47 9.67 6.72
CA GLY A 73 -13.03 9.80 6.93
C GLY A 73 -12.54 9.37 8.32
N GLU A 74 -13.41 8.85 9.19
CA GLU A 74 -12.99 8.34 10.49
C GLU A 74 -12.18 7.08 10.39
N LEU A 75 -11.28 6.86 11.35
CA LEU A 75 -10.53 5.61 11.49
C LEU A 75 -11.48 4.42 11.71
N ASN A 76 -11.21 3.32 11.04
CA ASN A 76 -11.87 2.04 11.31
C ASN A 76 -11.25 1.39 12.55
N SER A 77 -11.88 1.56 13.71
CA SER A 77 -11.36 1.11 15.01
C SER A 77 -11.11 -0.40 15.10
N ASN A 78 -11.71 -1.21 14.23
CA ASN A 78 -11.49 -2.65 14.22
C ASN A 78 -10.17 -3.07 13.53
N PHE A 79 -9.51 -2.14 12.83
CA PHE A 79 -8.30 -2.42 12.06
C PHE A 79 -7.04 -1.98 12.82
N GLY A 80 -6.15 -2.93 13.11
CA GLY A 80 -4.90 -2.67 13.81
C GLY A 80 -5.09 -2.05 15.19
N ASP A 81 -4.29 -1.03 15.47
CA ASP A 81 -4.47 -0.20 16.66
C ASP A 81 -5.32 1.01 16.26
N SER A 82 -6.62 0.94 16.58
CA SER A 82 -7.59 2.02 16.34
C SER A 82 -7.59 2.58 14.91
N GLY A 83 -7.49 1.70 13.91
CA GLY A 83 -7.51 2.07 12.48
C GLY A 83 -6.15 2.13 11.81
N VAL A 84 -5.07 1.83 12.54
CA VAL A 84 -3.69 1.96 12.04
C VAL A 84 -2.87 0.71 12.35
N VAL A 85 -2.14 0.23 11.35
CA VAL A 85 -1.09 -0.78 11.53
C VAL A 85 0.27 -0.14 11.31
N LYS A 86 1.16 -0.23 12.30
CA LYS A 86 2.56 0.19 12.15
C LYS A 86 3.34 -0.88 11.39
N ILE A 87 3.98 -0.49 10.30
CA ILE A 87 4.81 -1.36 9.46
C ILE A 87 6.29 -1.02 9.64
N LYS A 88 7.16 -2.03 9.55
CA LYS A 88 8.59 -1.84 9.85
C LYS A 88 9.34 -1.01 8.80
N LYS A 89 8.93 -1.11 7.55
CA LYS A 89 9.58 -0.46 6.39
C LYS A 89 8.59 0.39 5.62
N ASN A 90 9.10 1.41 4.95
CA ASN A 90 8.25 2.32 4.17
C ASN A 90 7.44 1.57 3.11
N CYS A 91 6.18 1.93 2.99
CA CYS A 91 5.30 1.58 1.89
C CYS A 91 4.80 2.88 1.24
N SER A 92 4.96 3.00 -0.07
CA SER A 92 4.53 4.20 -0.82
C SER A 92 3.72 3.85 -2.07
N ILE A 93 3.22 2.62 -2.13
CA ILE A 93 2.42 2.12 -3.23
C ILE A 93 0.98 1.88 -2.80
N THR A 94 0.09 1.79 -3.79
CA THR A 94 -1.30 1.41 -3.56
C THR A 94 -1.38 -0.04 -3.10
N PRO A 95 -2.05 -0.35 -1.99
CA PRO A 95 -2.38 -1.72 -1.62
C PRO A 95 -3.24 -2.41 -2.68
N VAL A 96 -3.28 -3.75 -2.68
CA VAL A 96 -4.26 -4.53 -3.44
C VAL A 96 -5.03 -5.46 -2.51
N ILE A 97 -6.22 -5.87 -2.95
CA ILE A 97 -7.11 -6.72 -2.16
C ILE A 97 -7.43 -7.99 -2.94
N ILE A 98 -7.26 -9.14 -2.28
CA ILE A 98 -7.74 -10.44 -2.76
C ILE A 98 -8.57 -11.06 -1.64
N LYS A 99 -9.86 -11.26 -1.86
CA LYS A 99 -10.79 -11.74 -0.82
C LYS A 99 -10.69 -10.87 0.45
N ASN A 100 -10.36 -11.48 1.58
CA ASN A 100 -10.20 -10.82 2.87
C ASN A 100 -8.74 -10.49 3.20
N GLU A 101 -7.89 -10.37 2.18
CA GLU A 101 -6.46 -10.10 2.31
C GLU A 101 -6.10 -8.76 1.71
N LEU A 102 -5.52 -7.90 2.53
CA LEU A 102 -4.93 -6.63 2.14
C LEU A 102 -3.43 -6.81 1.97
N ILE A 103 -2.93 -6.55 0.78
CA ILE A 103 -1.55 -6.84 0.38
C ILE A 103 -0.83 -5.53 0.10
N ILE A 104 0.31 -5.34 0.72
CA ILE A 104 1.20 -4.20 0.48
C ILE A 104 2.59 -4.68 0.07
N ALA A 105 3.33 -3.82 -0.61
CA ALA A 105 4.76 -4.05 -0.84
C ALA A 105 5.58 -2.95 -0.19
N THR A 106 6.66 -3.34 0.48
CA THR A 106 7.52 -2.45 1.26
C THR A 106 8.87 -2.24 0.59
N PHE A 107 9.57 -1.17 0.99
CA PHE A 107 10.91 -0.83 0.48
C PHE A 107 12.04 -1.73 1.00
N GLU A 108 11.74 -2.69 1.82
CA GLU A 108 12.63 -3.83 2.07
C GLU A 108 12.24 -4.99 1.16
N PRO A 109 12.41 -4.95 -0.14
CA PRO A 109 11.61 -5.64 -1.16
C PRO A 109 10.84 -6.87 -0.63
N ALA A 110 9.69 -6.63 -0.03
CA ALA A 110 8.85 -7.64 0.59
C ALA A 110 7.38 -7.39 0.31
N LEU A 111 6.60 -8.46 0.20
CA LEU A 111 5.14 -8.43 0.29
C LEU A 111 4.73 -8.72 1.73
N GLU A 112 3.81 -7.96 2.26
CA GLU A 112 3.18 -8.18 3.55
C GLU A 112 1.66 -8.32 3.34
N VAL A 113 1.07 -9.34 3.92
CA VAL A 113 -0.35 -9.65 3.77
C VAL A 113 -1.03 -9.57 5.13
N TYR A 114 -2.08 -8.78 5.17
CA TYR A 114 -2.85 -8.50 6.37
C TYR A 114 -4.29 -8.99 6.21
N ASN A 115 -4.91 -9.38 7.30
CA ASN A 115 -6.35 -9.57 7.34
C ASN A 115 -7.03 -8.20 7.20
N ILE A 116 -7.94 -8.05 6.23
CA ILE A 116 -8.54 -6.76 5.87
C ILE A 116 -9.42 -6.19 6.99
N ASN A 117 -10.04 -7.02 7.80
CA ASN A 117 -10.94 -6.59 8.85
C ASN A 117 -10.21 -6.21 10.14
N THR A 118 -9.11 -6.91 10.45
CA THR A 118 -8.42 -6.75 11.74
C THR A 118 -7.05 -6.09 11.65
N GLY A 119 -6.48 -5.95 10.44
CA GLY A 119 -5.10 -5.46 10.28
C GLY A 119 -4.03 -6.42 10.79
N LYS A 120 -4.38 -7.64 11.19
CA LYS A 120 -3.41 -8.63 11.68
C LYS A 120 -2.56 -9.15 10.54
N LEU A 121 -1.23 -9.09 10.69
CA LEU A 121 -0.29 -9.66 9.72
C LEU A 121 -0.49 -11.18 9.63
N LYS A 122 -0.71 -11.69 8.42
CA LYS A 122 -0.88 -13.12 8.12
C LYS A 122 0.45 -13.76 7.74
N TRP A 123 1.15 -13.16 6.77
CA TRP A 123 2.45 -13.64 6.32
C TRP A 123 3.22 -12.52 5.61
N LYS A 124 4.53 -12.76 5.45
CA LYS A 124 5.46 -11.90 4.76
C LYS A 124 6.35 -12.71 3.82
N TYR A 125 6.55 -12.21 2.61
CA TYR A 125 7.42 -12.82 1.61
C TYR A 125 8.56 -11.86 1.28
N TYR A 126 9.79 -12.30 1.52
CA TYR A 126 11.00 -11.53 1.23
C TYR A 126 11.54 -11.91 -0.16
N LEU A 127 11.60 -10.94 -1.07
CA LEU A 127 12.16 -11.16 -2.41
C LEU A 127 13.68 -11.39 -2.37
N LYS A 128 14.37 -10.68 -1.48
CA LYS A 128 15.83 -10.76 -1.34
C LYS A 128 16.32 -12.16 -0.98
N GLU A 129 15.62 -12.87 -0.10
CA GLU A 129 15.98 -14.24 0.30
C GLU A 129 15.90 -15.23 -0.88
N LYS A 130 14.87 -15.09 -1.71
CA LYS A 130 14.68 -15.96 -2.87
C LYS A 130 15.73 -15.75 -3.96
N ILE A 131 16.17 -14.52 -4.15
CA ILE A 131 17.26 -14.18 -5.06
C ILE A 131 18.55 -14.87 -4.59
N ASN A 132 18.91 -14.76 -3.32
CA ASN A 132 20.10 -15.40 -2.76
C ASN A 132 20.08 -16.94 -2.91
N GLN A 133 18.92 -17.58 -2.73
CA GLN A 133 18.76 -19.02 -2.92
C GLN A 133 18.99 -19.44 -4.38
N ARG A 134 18.51 -18.66 -5.36
CA ARG A 134 18.71 -18.94 -6.79
C ARG A 134 20.16 -18.85 -7.23
N HIS A 135 20.97 -18.08 -6.55
CA HIS A 135 22.40 -17.89 -6.84
C HIS A 135 23.32 -18.74 -5.96
N GLY A 136 22.88 -19.94 -5.57
CA GLY A 136 23.72 -20.92 -4.84
C GLY A 136 24.12 -20.47 -3.44
N GLY A 137 23.28 -19.67 -2.79
CA GLY A 137 23.48 -19.22 -1.41
C GLY A 137 24.56 -18.14 -1.23
N LYS A 138 25.18 -17.67 -2.31
CA LYS A 138 26.10 -16.52 -2.22
C LYS A 138 25.33 -15.29 -1.77
N ARG A 139 25.72 -14.70 -0.65
CA ARG A 139 25.20 -13.42 -0.21
C ARG A 139 25.74 -12.31 -1.10
N TYR A 140 24.88 -11.84 -1.98
CA TYR A 140 25.13 -10.58 -2.66
C TYR A 140 24.51 -9.46 -1.83
N ASP A 141 25.24 -8.39 -1.64
CA ASP A 141 24.72 -7.21 -0.95
C ASP A 141 23.88 -6.39 -1.94
N TYR A 142 22.67 -6.90 -2.20
CA TYR A 142 21.72 -6.22 -3.08
C TYR A 142 21.08 -5.06 -2.31
N SER A 143 21.35 -3.87 -2.75
CA SER A 143 20.50 -2.71 -2.45
C SER A 143 19.58 -2.45 -3.66
N GLY A 144 18.44 -1.82 -3.43
CA GLY A 144 17.45 -1.56 -4.49
C GLY A 144 16.39 -2.66 -4.62
N GLY A 145 15.86 -2.84 -5.83
CA GLY A 145 14.76 -3.77 -6.09
C GLY A 145 13.43 -3.34 -5.46
N ASN A 146 13.29 -2.06 -5.12
CA ASN A 146 12.07 -1.53 -4.50
C ASN A 146 10.88 -1.59 -5.47
N PRO A 147 9.65 -1.80 -4.97
CA PRO A 147 8.46 -1.97 -5.78
C PRO A 147 7.90 -0.64 -6.30
N TRP A 148 8.71 0.15 -7.00
CA TRP A 148 8.32 1.47 -7.53
C TRP A 148 7.15 1.41 -8.50
N GLY A 149 7.04 0.34 -9.26
CA GLY A 149 5.96 0.14 -10.24
C GLY A 149 4.61 -0.14 -9.62
N GLY A 150 4.60 -0.47 -8.32
CA GLY A 150 3.40 -0.91 -7.63
C GLY A 150 3.20 -2.42 -7.72
N ILE A 151 2.02 -2.85 -7.27
CA ILE A 151 1.54 -4.23 -7.34
C ILE A 151 0.18 -4.26 -8.03
N SER A 152 -0.13 -5.37 -8.68
CA SER A 152 -1.46 -5.65 -9.22
C SER A 152 -1.90 -7.05 -8.86
N ALA A 153 -3.20 -7.32 -8.94
CA ALA A 153 -3.75 -8.60 -8.55
C ALA A 153 -4.73 -9.15 -9.60
N ASP A 154 -4.57 -10.42 -9.94
CA ASP A 154 -5.62 -11.22 -10.56
C ASP A 154 -6.46 -11.87 -9.46
N VAL A 155 -7.58 -11.24 -9.14
CA VAL A 155 -8.46 -11.67 -8.05
C VAL A 155 -9.04 -13.07 -8.31
N LYS A 156 -9.35 -13.37 -9.57
CA LYS A 156 -9.93 -14.66 -9.96
C LYS A 156 -8.95 -15.81 -9.76
N ARG A 157 -7.68 -15.62 -10.15
CA ARG A 157 -6.62 -16.63 -10.00
C ARG A 157 -5.89 -16.54 -8.67
N GLN A 158 -6.15 -15.51 -7.87
CA GLN A 158 -5.48 -15.22 -6.60
C GLN A 158 -3.95 -15.06 -6.77
N ILE A 159 -3.55 -14.36 -7.83
CA ILE A 159 -2.15 -14.08 -8.15
C ILE A 159 -1.87 -12.61 -7.95
N VAL A 160 -0.74 -12.30 -7.31
CA VAL A 160 -0.21 -10.95 -7.18
C VAL A 160 0.99 -10.80 -8.09
N PHE A 161 1.00 -9.74 -8.88
CA PHE A 161 2.13 -9.35 -9.73
C PHE A 161 2.87 -8.20 -9.06
N LEU A 162 4.16 -8.38 -8.87
CA LEU A 162 5.05 -7.39 -8.29
C LEU A 162 6.17 -7.07 -9.27
N THR A 163 6.34 -5.79 -9.59
CA THR A 163 7.49 -5.30 -10.35
C THR A 163 8.51 -4.69 -9.40
N THR A 164 9.77 -5.03 -9.58
CA THR A 164 10.87 -4.45 -8.82
C THR A 164 11.67 -3.49 -9.69
N GLY A 165 12.14 -2.41 -9.09
CA GLY A 165 12.98 -1.41 -9.74
C GLY A 165 14.45 -1.85 -9.85
N ASN A 166 15.30 -0.92 -10.24
CA ASN A 166 16.72 -1.14 -10.44
C ASN A 166 17.42 -1.69 -9.18
N PRO A 167 18.44 -2.54 -9.35
CA PRO A 167 19.36 -2.88 -8.26
C PRO A 167 20.09 -1.62 -7.78
N GLY A 168 20.52 -1.59 -6.51
CA GLY A 168 21.00 -0.37 -5.86
C GLY A 168 22.28 0.22 -6.40
N VAL A 169 23.10 -0.55 -7.11
CA VAL A 169 24.29 -0.04 -7.81
C VAL A 169 24.05 -0.17 -9.31
N TYR A 170 23.33 0.77 -9.89
CA TYR A 170 22.98 0.73 -11.32
C TYR A 170 24.05 1.34 -12.24
N LEU A 171 25.06 2.01 -11.69
CA LEU A 171 26.16 2.59 -12.46
C LEU A 171 27.33 1.62 -12.73
N GLN A 172 27.44 0.53 -11.97
CA GLN A 172 28.49 -0.48 -12.14
C GLN A 172 27.86 -1.87 -12.22
N GLY A 173 27.93 -2.49 -13.39
CA GLY A 173 27.40 -3.83 -13.67
C GLY A 173 28.36 -5.00 -13.39
N VAL A 174 29.61 -4.72 -13.01
CA VAL A 174 30.70 -5.72 -12.95
C VAL A 174 30.45 -6.88 -11.97
N ASN A 175 29.70 -6.62 -10.90
CA ASN A 175 29.40 -7.61 -9.85
C ASN A 175 27.90 -8.06 -9.86
N ARG A 176 27.19 -7.87 -10.96
CA ARG A 176 25.82 -8.38 -11.09
C ARG A 176 25.85 -9.83 -11.55
N PRO A 177 25.05 -10.71 -10.92
CA PRO A 177 24.87 -12.07 -11.41
C PRO A 177 24.15 -12.10 -12.75
#